data_214db55705973eb2dcb1ecb2166cee04
#
_entry.id   214db55705973eb2dcb1ecb2166cee04
#
_cell.length_a   1.000
_cell.length_b   1.000
_cell.length_c   1.000
_cell.angle_alpha   90.00
_cell.angle_beta   90.00
_cell.angle_gamma   90.00
#
_symmetry.space_group_name_H-M   'P 1'
#
loop_
_entity.id
_entity.type
_entity.pdbx_description
1 polymer ?
#
loop_
_entity_poly.entity_id
_entity_poly.type
_entity_poly.pdbx_seq_one_letter_code
_entity_poly.pdbx_strand_id
1 'polypeptide(L)' 'MATIRSHARIHRSADDAWKVVGDPSRIVEWFPGLTGVTVEGTTRTLTMRSGLPVIEEIVTLDDRMRRFQYRI' A
#
# COMPACT_ATOMS: atom_id res chain seq x y z
N MET A 1 0.56 -18.29 4.05
CA MET A 1 0.74 -16.85 3.80
C MET A 1 -0.60 -16.15 4.03
N ALA A 2 -0.61 -15.08 4.78
CA ALA A 2 -1.84 -14.38 5.11
C ALA A 2 -2.13 -13.25 4.13
N THR A 3 -3.41 -13.05 3.80
CA THR A 3 -3.87 -11.90 3.05
C THR A 3 -4.34 -10.84 4.03
N ILE A 4 -3.83 -9.62 3.88
CA ILE A 4 -4.12 -8.52 4.78
C ILE A 4 -4.92 -7.46 4.03
N ARG A 5 -5.96 -6.94 4.69
CA ARG A 5 -6.72 -5.78 4.24
C ARG A 5 -6.36 -4.60 5.10
N SER A 6 -6.02 -3.49 4.45
CA SER A 6 -5.68 -2.26 5.15
C SER A 6 -6.77 -1.22 4.98
N HIS A 7 -7.10 -0.53 6.07
CA HIS A 7 -8.02 0.60 6.08
C HIS A 7 -7.29 1.83 6.60
N ALA A 8 -7.46 2.93 5.92
CA ALA A 8 -6.91 4.21 6.35
C ALA A 8 -8.01 5.26 6.36
N ARG A 9 -8.06 6.08 7.44
CA ARG A 9 -8.90 7.27 7.47
C ARG A 9 -8.09 8.46 7.01
N ILE A 10 -8.59 9.12 5.99
CA ILE A 10 -7.94 10.29 5.41
C ILE A 10 -8.98 11.41 5.35
N HIS A 11 -8.63 12.60 5.83
CA HIS A 11 -9.52 13.77 5.80
C HIS A 11 -9.52 14.40 4.41
N ARG A 12 -10.10 13.70 3.45
CA ARG A 12 -10.27 14.16 2.06
C ARG A 12 -11.38 13.34 1.41
N SER A 13 -11.80 13.75 0.21
CA SER A 13 -12.85 13.01 -0.50
C SER A 13 -12.43 11.56 -0.77
N ALA A 14 -13.40 10.68 -0.94
CA ALA A 14 -13.12 9.27 -1.22
C ALA A 14 -12.30 9.09 -2.48
N ASP A 15 -12.54 9.91 -3.51
CA ASP A 15 -11.75 9.86 -4.75
C ASP A 15 -10.31 10.27 -4.52
N ASP A 16 -10.08 11.35 -3.78
CA ASP A 16 -8.74 11.83 -3.47
C ASP A 16 -8.00 10.84 -2.56
N ALA A 17 -8.69 10.28 -1.58
CA ALA A 17 -8.12 9.26 -0.71
C ALA A 17 -7.69 8.04 -1.51
N TRP A 18 -8.52 7.59 -2.46
CA TRP A 18 -8.19 6.43 -3.28
C TRP A 18 -6.99 6.67 -4.20
N LYS A 19 -6.80 7.88 -4.71
CA LYS A 19 -5.62 8.22 -5.52
C LYS A 19 -4.33 7.96 -4.77
N VAL A 20 -4.34 8.09 -3.45
CA VAL A 20 -3.17 7.84 -2.61
C VAL A 20 -3.13 6.39 -2.15
N VAL A 21 -4.20 5.91 -1.53
CA VAL A 21 -4.24 4.57 -0.92
C VAL A 21 -4.23 3.47 -1.97
N GLY A 22 -4.89 3.70 -3.10
CA GLY A 22 -4.95 2.73 -4.20
C GLY A 22 -3.69 2.67 -5.06
N ASP A 23 -2.73 3.57 -4.84
CA ASP A 23 -1.44 3.55 -5.55
C ASP A 23 -0.39 2.88 -4.66
N PRO A 24 0.08 1.67 -5.00
CA PRO A 24 1.04 0.95 -4.18
C PRO A 24 2.34 1.71 -3.90
N SER A 25 2.76 2.57 -4.81
CA SER A 25 4.01 3.32 -4.67
C SER A 25 3.89 4.51 -3.72
N ARG A 26 2.68 4.89 -3.33
CA ARG A 26 2.43 6.05 -2.48
C ARG A 26 2.22 5.69 -1.00
N ILE A 27 2.46 4.44 -0.63
CA ILE A 27 2.25 3.98 0.76
C ILE A 27 3.05 4.79 1.78
N VAL A 28 4.21 5.30 1.41
CA VAL A 28 5.05 6.12 2.30
C VAL A 28 4.37 7.40 2.74
N GLU A 29 3.36 7.87 2.00
CA GLU A 29 2.66 9.12 2.29
C GLU A 29 1.66 8.98 3.44
N TRP A 30 1.20 7.76 3.73
CA TRP A 30 0.14 7.56 4.72
C TRP A 30 0.42 6.46 5.74
N PHE A 31 1.39 5.62 5.52
CA PHE A 31 1.76 4.55 6.45
C PHE A 31 3.02 4.94 7.21
N PRO A 32 2.95 5.07 8.55
CA PRO A 32 4.10 5.52 9.34
C PRO A 32 5.20 4.44 9.42
N GLY A 33 6.44 4.89 9.61
CA GLY A 33 7.57 3.99 9.83
C GLY A 33 8.24 3.48 8.57
N LEU A 34 7.82 3.94 7.40
CA LEU A 34 8.46 3.58 6.13
C LEU A 34 9.39 4.68 5.65
N THR A 35 10.54 4.30 5.10
CA THR A 35 11.50 5.22 4.51
C THR A 35 11.61 5.09 3.00
N GLY A 36 11.07 4.01 2.44
CA GLY A 36 11.09 3.82 1.00
C GLY A 36 10.12 2.76 0.53
N VAL A 37 9.84 2.78 -0.77
CA VAL A 37 8.99 1.82 -1.43
C VAL A 37 9.45 1.65 -2.87
N THR A 38 9.46 0.42 -3.36
CA THR A 38 9.64 0.09 -4.77
C THR A 38 8.54 -0.85 -5.22
N VAL A 39 8.08 -0.69 -6.45
CA VAL A 39 7.05 -1.55 -7.03
C VAL A 39 7.55 -2.06 -8.38
N GLU A 40 7.55 -3.38 -8.54
CA GLU A 40 7.87 -4.05 -9.80
C GLU A 40 6.75 -5.04 -10.11
N GLY A 41 5.97 -4.75 -11.15
CA GLY A 41 4.81 -5.58 -11.47
C GLY A 41 3.84 -5.63 -10.29
N THR A 42 3.63 -6.82 -9.71
CA THR A 42 2.77 -7.02 -8.56
C THR A 42 3.53 -7.14 -7.24
N THR A 43 4.85 -6.96 -7.26
CA THR A 43 5.68 -7.04 -6.06
C THR A 43 5.99 -5.64 -5.54
N ARG A 44 5.66 -5.42 -4.28
CA ARG A 44 5.99 -4.17 -3.59
C ARG A 44 6.98 -4.47 -2.48
N THR A 45 8.11 -3.73 -2.47
CA THR A 45 9.09 -3.83 -1.41
C THR A 45 9.08 -2.56 -0.59
N LEU A 46 8.83 -2.70 0.71
CA LEU A 46 8.83 -1.59 1.67
C LEU A 46 10.14 -1.60 2.44
N THR A 47 10.71 -0.43 2.67
CA THR A 47 11.86 -0.29 3.55
C THR A 47 11.40 0.37 4.84
N MET A 48 11.55 -0.36 5.94
CA MET A 48 11.20 0.15 7.28
C MET A 48 12.27 1.14 7.74
N ARG A 49 11.89 1.99 8.71
CA ARG A 49 12.84 2.93 9.33
C ARG A 49 14.02 2.21 9.97
N SER A 50 13.83 0.99 10.43
CA SER A 50 14.88 0.13 10.98
C SER A 50 15.86 -0.38 9.92
N GLY A 51 15.55 -0.21 8.64
CA GLY A 51 16.32 -0.73 7.51
C GLY A 51 15.87 -2.11 7.04
N LEU A 52 14.91 -2.75 7.73
CA LEU A 52 14.42 -4.07 7.33
C LEU A 52 13.50 -3.95 6.12
N PRO A 53 13.66 -4.81 5.10
CA PRO A 53 12.75 -4.87 3.97
C PRO A 53 11.50 -5.70 4.30
N VAL A 54 10.35 -5.30 3.75
CA VAL A 54 9.14 -6.11 3.75
C VAL A 54 8.70 -6.27 2.32
N ILE A 55 8.62 -7.51 1.86
CA ILE A 55 8.24 -7.82 0.48
C ILE A 55 6.79 -8.26 0.47
N GLU A 56 5.99 -7.58 -0.34
CA GLU A 56 4.56 -7.84 -0.45
C GLU A 56 4.18 -8.18 -1.87
N GLU A 57 3.20 -9.05 -2.04
CA GLU A 57 2.57 -9.29 -3.32
C GLU A 57 1.21 -8.62 -3.34
N ILE A 58 0.96 -7.81 -4.35
CA ILE A 58 -0.32 -7.16 -4.54
C ILE A 58 -1.27 -8.19 -5.14
N VAL A 59 -2.29 -8.54 -4.37
CA VAL A 59 -3.26 -9.58 -4.73
C VAL A 59 -4.44 -8.98 -5.48
N THR A 60 -4.92 -7.82 -5.02
CA THR A 60 -6.07 -7.15 -5.61
C THR A 60 -5.81 -5.65 -5.64
N LEU A 61 -6.05 -5.06 -6.80
CA LEU A 61 -6.11 -3.60 -6.96
C LEU A 61 -7.28 -3.31 -7.90
N ASP A 62 -8.39 -2.88 -7.34
CA ASP A 62 -9.64 -2.66 -8.06
C ASP A 62 -10.12 -1.22 -7.84
N ASP A 63 -9.99 -0.40 -8.87
CA ASP A 63 -10.38 1.02 -8.81
C ASP A 63 -11.89 1.21 -8.66
N ARG A 64 -12.69 0.31 -9.25
CA ARG A 64 -14.15 0.42 -9.18
C ARG A 64 -14.67 0.17 -7.76
N MET A 65 -14.13 -0.87 -7.12
CA MET A 65 -14.50 -1.26 -5.77
C MET A 65 -13.66 -0.56 -4.72
N ARG A 66 -12.64 0.18 -5.15
CA ARG A 66 -11.66 0.83 -4.28
C ARG A 66 -11.11 -0.15 -3.26
N ARG A 67 -10.67 -1.30 -3.78
CA ARG A 67 -10.17 -2.41 -2.98
C ARG A 67 -8.70 -2.63 -3.25
N PHE A 68 -7.93 -2.69 -2.19
CA PHE A 68 -6.51 -3.01 -2.23
C PHE A 68 -6.23 -4.16 -1.26
N GLN A 69 -5.64 -5.23 -1.76
CA GLN A 69 -5.27 -6.39 -0.96
C GLN A 69 -3.84 -6.79 -1.30
N TYR A 70 -3.10 -7.19 -0.27
CA TYR A 70 -1.74 -7.67 -0.43
C TYR A 70 -1.50 -8.84 0.52
N ARG A 71 -0.43 -9.57 0.27
CA ARG A 71 0.05 -10.62 1.17
C ARG A 71 1.56 -10.53 1.32
N ILE A 72 2.00 -10.96 2.48
CA ILE A 72 3.40 -10.99 2.86
C ILE A 72 3.92 -12.41 2.75
#